data_8796e5cba3437f5fb97628d165f9e896
#
_entry.id   8796e5cba3437f5fb97628d165f9e896
#
_cell.length_a   1.000
_cell.length_b   1.000
_cell.length_c   1.000
_cell.angle_alpha   90.00
_cell.angle_beta   90.00
_cell.angle_gamma   90.00
#
_symmetry.space_group_name_H-M   'P 1'
#
loop_
_entity.id
_entity.type
_entity.pdbx_description
1 polymer ?
#
loop_
_entity_poly.entity_id
_entity_poly.type
_entity_poly.pdbx_seq_one_letter_code
_entity_poly.pdbx_strand_id
1 'polypeptide(L)'
;PVGESWRWDEMAIKVKGKLKWLYRAVDSDGDTIDFLLSAKRDQKAALRFLKKAVRQHGVPRKINTDKSGANAAGLKAFIAVYSTDIELRQVKYLNSIVEQDHRRVRQRTRPMMGFKTLMSSAKTIAGIEMMAMIKKGQLGIQGLAPFEQFYALAG
;
A
#
# COMPACT_ATOMS: atom_id res chain seq x y z
N PRO A 1 12.11 -10.91 -1.95
CA PRO A 1 11.51 -10.36 -3.18
C PRO A 1 10.00 -10.47 -3.13
N VAL A 2 9.31 -9.47 -3.65
CA VAL A 2 7.85 -9.47 -3.72
C VAL A 2 7.38 -10.18 -4.99
N GLY A 3 6.15 -10.71 -4.94
CA GLY A 3 5.56 -11.40 -6.07
C GLY A 3 5.20 -10.46 -7.23
N GLU A 4 5.01 -11.02 -8.42
CA GLU A 4 4.71 -10.27 -9.65
C GLU A 4 3.21 -10.01 -9.86
N SER A 5 2.35 -10.52 -9.00
CA SER A 5 0.90 -10.31 -9.05
C SER A 5 0.47 -9.49 -7.86
N TRP A 6 0.07 -8.24 -8.11
CA TRP A 6 -0.26 -7.28 -7.05
C TRP A 6 -1.77 -7.13 -6.88
N ARG A 7 -2.19 -6.88 -5.63
CA ARG A 7 -3.55 -6.47 -5.28
C ARG A 7 -3.44 -5.07 -4.71
N TRP A 8 -4.16 -4.15 -5.31
CA TRP A 8 -4.07 -2.73 -5.03
C TRP A 8 -5.41 -2.15 -4.68
N ASP A 9 -5.46 -1.40 -3.59
CA ASP A 9 -6.66 -0.72 -3.13
C ASP A 9 -6.29 0.52 -2.30
N GLU A 10 -7.26 1.35 -2.00
CA GLU A 10 -7.11 2.49 -1.11
C GLU A 10 -8.10 2.43 0.05
N MET A 11 -7.73 3.01 1.17
CA MET A 11 -8.64 3.19 2.30
C MET A 11 -8.63 4.62 2.80
N ALA A 12 -9.78 5.06 3.34
CA ALA A 12 -9.93 6.38 3.93
C ALA A 12 -9.32 6.43 5.34
N ILE A 13 -8.61 7.50 5.63
CA ILE A 13 -8.06 7.81 6.96
C ILE A 13 -8.44 9.25 7.29
N LYS A 14 -8.87 9.52 8.53
CA LYS A 14 -9.15 10.87 9.00
C LYS A 14 -7.88 11.56 9.51
N VAL A 15 -7.63 12.76 9.00
CA VAL A 15 -6.58 13.64 9.48
C VAL A 15 -7.19 15.01 9.75
N LYS A 16 -7.21 15.45 11.01
CA LYS A 16 -7.93 16.67 11.46
C LYS A 16 -9.40 16.68 11.01
N GLY A 17 -10.08 15.55 11.10
CA GLY A 17 -11.47 15.42 10.68
C GLY A 17 -11.70 15.37 9.17
N LYS A 18 -10.68 15.52 8.34
CA LYS A 18 -10.76 15.43 6.88
C LYS A 18 -10.32 14.07 6.39
N LEU A 19 -10.99 13.54 5.36
CA LEU A 19 -10.60 12.28 4.74
C LEU A 19 -9.32 12.45 3.93
N LYS A 20 -8.38 11.55 4.16
CA LYS A 20 -7.19 11.31 3.36
C LYS A 20 -7.19 9.86 2.92
N TRP A 21 -6.34 9.52 1.98
CA TRP A 21 -6.39 8.23 1.31
C TRP A 21 -5.05 7.51 1.40
N LEU A 22 -5.08 6.30 1.97
CA LEU A 22 -3.92 5.42 2.02
C LEU A 22 -4.03 4.41 0.89
N TYR A 23 -3.18 4.56 -0.13
CA TYR A 23 -3.00 3.59 -1.19
C TYR A 23 -2.08 2.48 -0.72
N ARG A 24 -2.45 1.25 -0.97
CA ARG A 24 -1.70 0.08 -0.55
C ARG A 24 -1.74 -1.00 -1.62
N ALA A 25 -0.64 -1.74 -1.74
CA ALA A 25 -0.58 -2.93 -2.56
C ALA A 25 0.09 -4.07 -1.79
N VAL A 26 -0.42 -5.27 -1.99
CA VAL A 26 0.16 -6.52 -1.50
C VAL A 26 0.29 -7.50 -2.66
N ASP A 27 1.19 -8.47 -2.54
CA ASP A 27 1.28 -9.55 -3.52
C ASP A 27 0.31 -10.69 -3.21
N SER A 28 0.40 -11.77 -3.97
CA SER A 28 -0.46 -12.94 -3.80
C SER A 28 -0.29 -13.66 -2.46
N ASP A 29 0.87 -13.51 -1.83
CA ASP A 29 1.18 -14.12 -0.53
C ASP A 29 0.83 -13.19 0.64
N GLY A 30 0.37 -11.98 0.35
CA GLY A 30 0.02 -10.98 1.36
C GLY A 30 1.18 -10.10 1.78
N ASP A 31 2.35 -10.22 1.15
CA ASP A 31 3.49 -9.35 1.42
C ASP A 31 3.24 -7.94 0.90
N THR A 32 3.60 -6.95 1.71
CA THR A 32 3.42 -5.55 1.35
C THR A 32 4.37 -5.16 0.21
N ILE A 33 3.80 -4.67 -0.89
CA ILE A 33 4.55 -4.10 -2.00
C ILE A 33 4.95 -2.66 -1.65
N ASP A 34 3.95 -1.81 -1.43
CA ASP A 34 4.17 -0.41 -1.08
C ASP A 34 2.90 0.23 -0.53
N PHE A 35 3.05 1.45 -0.04
CA PHE A 35 1.95 2.28 0.44
C PHE A 35 2.24 3.75 0.18
N LEU A 36 1.20 4.56 0.04
CA LEU A 36 1.28 6.01 -0.15
C LEU A 36 0.08 6.70 0.48
N LEU A 37 0.33 7.66 1.37
CA LEU A 37 -0.72 8.52 1.90
C LEU A 37 -0.90 9.73 1.00
N SER A 38 -2.13 9.96 0.54
CA SER A 38 -2.49 11.06 -0.34
C SER A 38 -3.62 11.91 0.24
N ALA A 39 -3.56 13.21 0.01
CA ALA A 39 -4.64 14.13 0.37
C ALA A 39 -5.87 13.94 -0.52
N LYS A 40 -5.72 13.40 -1.72
CA LYS A 40 -6.78 13.25 -2.70
C LYS A 40 -6.89 11.79 -3.18
N ARG A 41 -8.13 11.41 -3.54
CA ARG A 41 -8.43 10.16 -4.21
C ARG A 41 -8.77 10.46 -5.67
N ASP A 42 -7.77 10.45 -6.54
CA ASP A 42 -7.94 10.72 -7.96
C ASP A 42 -6.93 9.93 -8.82
N GLN A 43 -7.06 10.06 -10.13
CA GLN A 43 -6.16 9.41 -11.07
C GLN A 43 -4.70 9.80 -10.87
N LYS A 44 -4.42 11.07 -10.52
CA LYS A 44 -3.05 11.55 -10.28
C LYS A 44 -2.42 10.87 -9.06
N ALA A 45 -3.19 10.71 -7.98
CA ALA A 45 -2.73 10.02 -6.78
C ALA A 45 -2.46 8.53 -7.08
N ALA A 46 -3.36 7.88 -7.80
CA ALA A 46 -3.20 6.49 -8.23
C ALA A 46 -1.94 6.31 -9.08
N LEU A 47 -1.72 7.19 -10.05
CA LEU A 47 -0.54 7.16 -10.90
C LEU A 47 0.76 7.39 -10.12
N ARG A 48 0.75 8.32 -9.17
CA ARG A 48 1.88 8.60 -8.28
C ARG A 48 2.26 7.37 -7.44
N PHE A 49 1.25 6.67 -6.90
CA PHE A 49 1.47 5.44 -6.17
C PHE A 49 2.11 4.35 -7.06
N LEU A 50 1.59 4.13 -8.26
CA LEU A 50 2.13 3.15 -9.19
C LEU A 50 3.58 3.45 -9.56
N LYS A 51 3.90 4.71 -9.87
CA LYS A 51 5.28 5.11 -10.17
C LYS A 51 6.23 4.80 -9.02
N LYS A 52 5.79 5.09 -7.78
CA LYS A 52 6.58 4.80 -6.58
C LYS A 52 6.82 3.29 -6.43
N ALA A 53 5.77 2.49 -6.49
CA ALA A 53 5.84 1.05 -6.30
C ALA A 53 6.70 0.36 -7.38
N VAL A 54 6.48 0.71 -8.63
CA VAL A 54 7.22 0.13 -9.76
C VAL A 54 8.70 0.53 -9.72
N ARG A 55 9.01 1.75 -9.31
CA ARG A 55 10.41 2.18 -9.17
C ARG A 55 11.17 1.36 -8.14
N GLN A 56 10.50 0.93 -7.05
CA GLN A 56 11.13 0.16 -5.99
C GLN A 56 11.17 -1.34 -6.25
N HIS A 57 10.17 -1.89 -6.93
CA HIS A 57 9.96 -3.34 -7.03
C HIS A 57 9.94 -3.88 -8.46
N GLY A 58 10.09 -3.00 -9.46
CA GLY A 58 9.97 -3.39 -10.86
C GLY A 58 8.52 -3.47 -11.33
N VAL A 59 8.35 -3.75 -12.62
CA VAL A 59 7.03 -3.83 -13.26
C VAL A 59 6.39 -5.18 -12.97
N PRO A 60 5.21 -5.24 -12.33
CA PRO A 60 4.52 -6.50 -12.11
C PRO A 60 3.89 -7.02 -13.39
N ARG A 61 3.58 -8.31 -13.42
CA ARG A 61 2.85 -8.90 -14.53
C ARG A 61 1.37 -8.57 -14.50
N LYS A 62 0.80 -8.51 -13.30
CA LYS A 62 -0.65 -8.34 -13.09
C LYS A 62 -0.91 -7.42 -11.92
N ILE A 63 -1.91 -6.56 -12.06
CA ILE A 63 -2.44 -5.75 -10.96
C ILE A 63 -3.96 -5.94 -10.90
N ASN A 64 -4.44 -6.36 -9.74
CA ASN A 64 -5.87 -6.41 -9.46
C ASN A 64 -6.28 -5.19 -8.66
N THR A 65 -7.31 -4.48 -9.13
CA THR A 65 -7.93 -3.37 -8.43
C THR A 65 -9.42 -3.66 -8.24
N ASP A 66 -10.08 -2.87 -7.42
CA ASP A 66 -11.53 -2.85 -7.41
C ASP A 66 -12.07 -2.19 -8.71
N LYS A 67 -13.40 -2.16 -8.86
CA LYS A 67 -14.03 -1.51 -10.01
C LYS A 67 -14.12 0.00 -9.89
N SER A 68 -13.47 0.63 -8.90
CA SER A 68 -13.44 2.08 -8.79
C SER A 68 -12.70 2.70 -9.98
N GLY A 69 -13.25 3.77 -10.51
CA GLY A 69 -12.74 4.37 -11.75
C GLY A 69 -11.34 4.95 -11.63
N ALA A 70 -10.98 5.50 -10.47
CA ALA A 70 -9.71 6.21 -10.27
C ALA A 70 -8.49 5.30 -10.38
N ASN A 71 -8.54 4.11 -9.74
CA ASN A 71 -7.43 3.16 -9.77
C ASN A 71 -7.24 2.54 -11.16
N ALA A 72 -8.34 2.13 -11.78
CA ALA A 72 -8.30 1.60 -13.14
C ALA A 72 -7.80 2.65 -14.14
N ALA A 73 -8.27 3.90 -14.03
CA ALA A 73 -7.81 4.99 -14.88
C ALA A 73 -6.33 5.30 -14.68
N GLY A 74 -5.85 5.30 -13.43
CA GLY A 74 -4.43 5.49 -13.11
C GLY A 74 -3.55 4.40 -13.70
N LEU A 75 -3.97 3.13 -13.60
CA LEU A 75 -3.23 2.02 -14.18
C LEU A 75 -3.22 2.07 -15.70
N LYS A 76 -4.35 2.36 -16.34
CA LYS A 76 -4.42 2.52 -17.80
C LYS A 76 -3.52 3.65 -18.29
N ALA A 77 -3.49 4.77 -17.58
CA ALA A 77 -2.60 5.88 -17.89
C ALA A 77 -1.12 5.48 -17.75
N PHE A 78 -0.77 4.74 -16.71
CA PHE A 78 0.57 4.23 -16.50
C PHE A 78 1.00 3.31 -17.64
N ILE A 79 0.17 2.34 -18.02
CA ILE A 79 0.42 1.41 -19.11
C ILE A 79 0.66 2.17 -20.43
N ALA A 80 -0.17 3.17 -20.72
CA ALA A 80 -0.05 3.96 -21.94
C ALA A 80 1.25 4.79 -21.98
N VAL A 81 1.61 5.44 -20.85
CA VAL A 81 2.79 6.31 -20.79
C VAL A 81 4.10 5.52 -20.83
N TYR A 82 4.17 4.39 -20.12
CA TYR A 82 5.39 3.61 -19.98
C TYR A 82 5.45 2.37 -20.87
N SER A 83 4.43 2.17 -21.72
CA SER A 83 4.37 1.03 -22.68
C SER A 83 4.61 -0.33 -22.00
N THR A 84 3.99 -0.55 -20.84
CA THR A 84 4.13 -1.80 -20.09
C THR A 84 3.04 -2.80 -20.47
N ASP A 85 3.30 -4.09 -20.24
CA ASP A 85 2.36 -5.19 -20.49
C ASP A 85 1.61 -5.63 -19.22
N ILE A 86 1.39 -4.72 -18.28
CA ILE A 86 0.69 -5.05 -17.05
C ILE A 86 -0.77 -5.45 -17.36
N GLU A 87 -1.17 -6.64 -16.92
CA GLU A 87 -2.55 -7.11 -17.03
C GLU A 87 -3.40 -6.48 -15.92
N LEU A 88 -4.39 -5.68 -16.29
CA LEU A 88 -5.38 -5.14 -15.36
C LEU A 88 -6.44 -6.21 -15.08
N ARG A 89 -6.65 -6.51 -13.81
CA ARG A 89 -7.74 -7.35 -13.32
C ARG A 89 -8.66 -6.55 -12.38
N GLN A 90 -9.95 -6.90 -12.41
CA GLN A 90 -10.96 -6.28 -11.55
C GLN A 90 -11.83 -7.37 -10.89
N VAL A 91 -11.18 -8.34 -10.25
CA VAL A 91 -11.84 -9.47 -9.59
C VAL A 91 -11.94 -9.17 -8.10
N LYS A 92 -13.16 -9.06 -7.60
CA LYS A 92 -13.44 -8.62 -6.23
C LYS A 92 -12.76 -9.48 -5.17
N TYR A 93 -12.85 -10.80 -5.28
CA TYR A 93 -12.29 -11.69 -4.25
C TYR A 93 -10.76 -11.66 -4.16
N LEU A 94 -10.06 -11.25 -5.23
CA LEU A 94 -8.60 -11.13 -5.20
C LEU A 94 -8.12 -9.97 -4.34
N ASN A 95 -8.98 -8.99 -4.03
CA ASN A 95 -8.65 -7.87 -3.16
C ASN A 95 -8.89 -8.17 -1.67
N SER A 96 -9.39 -9.35 -1.31
CA SER A 96 -9.61 -9.73 0.09
C SER A 96 -8.34 -9.66 0.94
N ILE A 97 -7.18 -9.97 0.37
CA ILE A 97 -5.88 -9.93 1.05
C ILE A 97 -5.52 -8.49 1.42
N VAL A 98 -5.64 -7.55 0.49
CA VAL A 98 -5.35 -6.13 0.77
C VAL A 98 -6.40 -5.53 1.71
N GLU A 99 -7.65 -5.96 1.64
CA GLU A 99 -8.71 -5.55 2.57
C GLU A 99 -8.41 -6.01 4.00
N GLN A 100 -7.88 -7.21 4.19
CA GLN A 100 -7.43 -7.68 5.50
C GLN A 100 -6.29 -6.82 6.05
N ASP A 101 -5.36 -6.42 5.21
CA ASP A 101 -4.29 -5.50 5.58
C ASP A 101 -4.84 -4.11 5.96
N HIS A 102 -5.87 -3.61 5.27
CA HIS A 102 -6.57 -2.39 5.65
C HIS A 102 -7.19 -2.49 7.05
N ARG A 103 -7.80 -3.62 7.38
CA ARG A 103 -8.39 -3.87 8.71
C ARG A 103 -7.33 -3.77 9.79
N ARG A 104 -6.14 -4.33 9.57
CA ARG A 104 -5.03 -4.25 10.52
C ARG A 104 -4.57 -2.81 10.74
N VAL A 105 -4.45 -2.00 9.68
CA VAL A 105 -4.10 -0.58 9.81
C VAL A 105 -5.17 0.17 10.59
N ARG A 106 -6.46 -0.07 10.31
CA ARG A 106 -7.57 0.55 11.06
C ARG A 106 -7.54 0.22 12.54
N GLN A 107 -7.24 -1.02 12.91
CA GLN A 107 -7.14 -1.43 14.31
C GLN A 107 -6.05 -0.66 15.06
N ARG A 108 -4.96 -0.28 14.38
CA ARG A 108 -3.85 0.49 14.95
C ARG A 108 -4.14 1.99 14.98
N THR A 109 -4.87 2.51 14.02
CA THR A 109 -5.11 3.96 13.89
C THR A 109 -6.35 4.45 14.64
N ARG A 110 -7.38 3.61 14.83
CA ARG A 110 -8.61 3.99 15.57
C ARG A 110 -8.33 4.51 16.98
N PRO A 111 -7.51 3.83 17.82
CA PRO A 111 -7.26 4.31 19.18
C PRO A 111 -6.56 5.67 19.24
N MET A 112 -5.94 6.12 18.15
CA MET A 112 -5.23 7.40 18.06
C MET A 112 -6.16 8.59 17.88
N MET A 113 -7.48 8.39 17.77
CA MET A 113 -8.51 9.42 17.60
C MET A 113 -8.25 10.38 16.42
N GLY A 114 -7.62 9.86 15.37
CA GLY A 114 -7.24 10.62 14.19
C GLY A 114 -5.84 11.20 14.27
N PHE A 115 -5.40 11.80 13.18
CA PHE A 115 -4.07 12.38 13.05
C PHE A 115 -4.13 13.90 13.03
N LYS A 116 -3.13 14.55 13.59
CA LYS A 116 -3.07 16.01 13.65
C LYS A 116 -2.62 16.66 12.35
N THR A 117 -1.70 16.02 11.62
CA THR A 117 -1.20 16.52 10.33
C THR A 117 -1.01 15.38 9.35
N LEU A 118 -0.98 15.71 8.05
CA LEU A 118 -0.70 14.73 7.01
C LEU A 118 0.72 14.15 7.16
N MET A 119 1.69 14.98 7.53
CA MET A 119 3.08 14.53 7.70
C MET A 119 3.23 13.59 8.90
N SER A 120 2.62 13.90 10.05
CA SER A 120 2.70 13.02 11.23
C SER A 120 1.95 11.71 11.01
N SER A 121 0.82 11.73 10.29
CA SER A 121 0.10 10.52 9.94
C SER A 121 0.89 9.65 8.96
N ALA A 122 1.57 10.24 7.99
CA ALA A 122 2.44 9.51 7.08
C ALA A 122 3.56 8.78 7.82
N LYS A 123 4.22 9.45 8.78
CA LYS A 123 5.27 8.83 9.61
C LYS A 123 4.74 7.69 10.46
N THR A 124 3.60 7.87 11.11
CA THR A 124 2.96 6.85 11.94
C THR A 124 2.56 5.62 11.11
N ILE A 125 1.94 5.84 9.94
CA ILE A 125 1.54 4.77 9.04
C ILE A 125 2.77 4.03 8.51
N ALA A 126 3.84 4.75 8.16
CA ALA A 126 5.09 4.12 7.73
C ALA A 126 5.64 3.18 8.81
N GLY A 127 5.60 3.58 10.09
CA GLY A 127 5.97 2.72 11.21
C GLY A 127 5.07 1.49 11.35
N ILE A 128 3.76 1.66 11.23
CA ILE A 128 2.79 0.55 11.28
C ILE A 128 3.05 -0.45 10.14
N GLU A 129 3.27 0.03 8.94
CA GLU A 129 3.54 -0.81 7.78
C GLU A 129 4.88 -1.54 7.91
N MET A 130 5.91 -0.86 8.39
CA MET A 130 7.22 -1.49 8.63
C MET A 130 7.12 -2.61 9.67
N MET A 131 6.42 -2.40 10.79
CA MET A 131 6.18 -3.44 11.78
C MET A 131 5.39 -4.62 11.22
N ALA A 132 4.43 -4.35 10.33
CA ALA A 132 3.69 -5.39 9.65
C ALA A 132 4.57 -6.23 8.72
N MET A 133 5.46 -5.58 7.97
CA MET A 133 6.42 -6.26 7.09
C MET A 133 7.40 -7.14 7.88
N ILE A 134 7.85 -6.65 9.04
CA ILE A 134 8.70 -7.43 9.96
C ILE A 134 7.96 -8.68 10.44
N LYS A 135 6.71 -8.54 10.88
CA LYS A 135 5.89 -9.69 11.33
C LYS A 135 5.64 -10.72 10.24
N LYS A 136 5.59 -10.30 8.99
CA LYS A 136 5.46 -11.17 7.83
C LYS A 136 6.79 -11.86 7.46
N GLY A 137 7.91 -11.51 8.10
CA GLY A 137 9.23 -11.99 7.74
C GLY A 137 9.76 -11.47 6.40
N GLN A 138 9.12 -10.44 5.88
CA GLN A 138 9.33 -9.93 4.53
C GLN A 138 10.69 -9.27 4.32
N LEU A 139 11.31 -8.74 5.39
CA LEU A 139 12.55 -7.99 5.32
C LEU A 139 13.81 -8.85 5.48
N GLY A 140 13.65 -10.17 5.57
CA GLY A 140 14.77 -11.12 5.59
C GLY A 140 15.62 -11.10 6.84
N ILE A 141 15.24 -10.38 7.89
CA ILE A 141 15.93 -10.34 9.17
C ILE A 141 15.32 -11.43 10.06
N GLN A 142 15.83 -12.64 9.92
CA GLN A 142 15.33 -13.78 10.69
C GLN A 142 16.07 -13.92 12.04
N GLY A 143 15.38 -14.51 13.00
CA GLY A 143 15.96 -14.84 14.30
C GLY A 143 15.88 -13.74 15.35
N LEU A 144 15.45 -12.53 14.98
CA LEU A 144 15.22 -11.42 15.90
C LEU A 144 13.74 -11.25 16.22
N ALA A 145 13.43 -10.82 17.44
CA ALA A 145 12.06 -10.39 17.77
C ALA A 145 11.66 -9.17 16.91
N PRO A 146 10.35 -8.94 16.64
CA PRO A 146 9.89 -7.80 15.81
C PRO A 146 10.44 -6.46 16.27
N PHE A 147 10.57 -6.25 17.57
CA PHE A 147 11.13 -5.04 18.17
C PHE A 147 12.62 -4.87 17.81
N GLU A 148 13.41 -5.91 17.92
CA GLU A 148 14.84 -5.89 17.59
C GLU A 148 15.08 -5.68 16.09
N GLN A 149 14.24 -6.28 15.25
CA GLN A 149 14.27 -6.06 13.81
C GLN A 149 13.99 -4.60 13.46
N PHE A 150 13.02 -3.98 14.13
CA PHE A 150 12.70 -2.57 13.92
C PHE A 150 13.90 -1.67 14.22
N TYR A 151 14.58 -1.89 15.33
CA TYR A 151 15.77 -1.11 15.70
C TYR A 151 16.95 -1.37 14.75
N ALA A 152 17.14 -2.59 14.30
CA ALA A 152 18.19 -2.91 13.33
C ALA A 152 18.00 -2.18 12.00
N LEU A 153 16.73 -1.95 11.59
CA LEU A 153 16.41 -1.23 10.36
C LEU A 153 16.42 0.30 10.52
N ALA A 154 16.15 0.79 11.73
CA ALA A 154 16.11 2.21 12.03
C ALA A 154 17.49 2.84 12.26
N GLY A 155 18.47 2.00 12.57
CA GLY A 155 19.87 2.42 12.74
C GLY A 155 20.60 2.53 11.44
#